data_450205bb064045811500611883901f39
#
_entry.id   450205bb064045811500611883901f39
#
_cell.length_a   1.000
_cell.length_b   1.000
_cell.length_c   1.000
_cell.angle_alpha   90.00
_cell.angle_beta   90.00
_cell.angle_gamma   90.00
#
_symmetry.space_group_name_H-M   'P 1'
#
loop_
_entity.id
_entity.type
_entity.pdbx_description
1 polymer ?
#
loop_
_entity_poly.entity_id
_entity_poly.type
_entity_poly.pdbx_seq_one_letter_code
_entity_poly.pdbx_strand_id
1 'polypeptide(L)'
;MNEDEKNYSAMNGAKLEYSETESGEFTKIRGLKTTPDIGGEPNSIDTTDLDNTEFETAMPGLKPVQKYDFEFNMENPSATANIKVASDLEDSKKDYFWKYTLSNGILVQFKSKVKNTIKGGSNGDLNGFTMHLTPIGEPEITIPAGE
;
A
#
# COMPACT_ATOMS: atom_id res chain seq x y z
N MET A 1 -3.20 -32.02 -0.23
CA MET A 1 -2.69 -30.88 0.55
C MET A 1 -2.45 -31.33 1.99
N ASN A 2 -1.28 -31.08 2.53
CA ASN A 2 -1.01 -31.40 3.91
C ASN A 2 -1.43 -30.24 4.83
N GLU A 3 -1.37 -30.46 6.14
CA GLU A 3 -1.83 -29.43 7.08
C GLU A 3 -0.95 -28.18 7.09
N ASP A 4 0.34 -28.32 6.80
CA ASP A 4 1.23 -27.16 6.77
C ASP A 4 0.87 -26.20 5.64
N GLU A 5 0.40 -26.71 4.52
CA GLU A 5 -0.02 -25.87 3.40
C GLU A 5 -1.28 -25.07 3.67
N LYS A 6 -2.11 -25.52 4.62
CA LYS A 6 -3.34 -24.81 4.99
C LYS A 6 -3.07 -23.57 5.84
N ASN A 7 -1.91 -23.48 6.47
CA ASN A 7 -1.58 -22.39 7.38
C ASN A 7 -0.97 -21.18 6.69
N TYR A 8 -0.64 -21.31 5.42
CA TYR A 8 0.02 -20.24 4.67
C TYR A 8 -0.75 -19.94 3.40
N SER A 9 -0.72 -18.68 3.01
CA SER A 9 -1.37 -18.25 1.77
C SER A 9 -0.35 -17.60 0.85
N ALA A 10 -0.53 -17.84 -0.45
CA ALA A 10 0.28 -17.18 -1.47
C ALA A 10 -0.22 -15.76 -1.69
N MET A 11 0.63 -14.89 -2.21
CA MET A 11 0.27 -13.49 -2.50
C MET A 11 -0.58 -13.33 -3.77
N ASN A 12 -1.03 -14.44 -4.34
CA ASN A 12 -1.89 -14.41 -5.52
C ASN A 12 -3.29 -13.92 -5.15
N GLY A 13 -3.84 -13.06 -5.98
CA GLY A 13 -5.20 -12.57 -5.78
C GLY A 13 -5.33 -11.35 -4.88
N ALA A 14 -4.22 -10.76 -4.45
CA ALA A 14 -4.27 -9.47 -3.77
C ALA A 14 -4.85 -8.41 -4.70
N LYS A 15 -5.58 -7.45 -4.15
CA LYS A 15 -6.20 -6.40 -4.96
C LYS A 15 -6.13 -5.05 -4.27
N LEU A 16 -6.07 -4.02 -5.10
CA LEU A 16 -6.12 -2.62 -4.65
C LEU A 16 -7.35 -1.97 -5.25
N GLU A 17 -8.16 -1.36 -4.40
CA GLU A 17 -9.38 -0.69 -4.79
C GLU A 17 -9.41 0.73 -4.25
N TYR A 18 -10.12 1.62 -4.95
CA TYR A 18 -10.23 3.02 -4.54
C TYR A 18 -11.68 3.49 -4.59
N SER A 19 -11.97 4.55 -3.83
CA SER A 19 -13.26 5.23 -3.87
C SER A 19 -13.08 6.69 -3.47
N GLU A 20 -13.96 7.55 -3.97
CA GLU A 20 -13.97 8.95 -3.56
C GLU A 20 -14.52 9.14 -2.14
N THR A 21 -15.32 8.18 -1.65
CA THR A 21 -15.94 8.24 -0.33
C THR A 21 -15.66 6.97 0.44
N GLU A 22 -15.63 7.08 1.77
CA GLU A 22 -15.34 5.94 2.64
C GLU A 22 -16.40 4.84 2.52
N SER A 23 -17.66 5.24 2.35
CA SER A 23 -18.78 4.29 2.27
C SER A 23 -19.26 4.03 0.85
N GLY A 24 -18.59 4.58 -0.17
CA GLY A 24 -18.98 4.41 -1.56
C GLY A 24 -18.55 3.09 -2.15
N GLU A 25 -18.85 2.90 -3.42
CA GLU A 25 -18.38 1.74 -4.15
C GLU A 25 -16.90 1.87 -4.46
N PHE A 26 -16.16 0.80 -4.20
CA PHE A 26 -14.74 0.75 -4.51
C PHE A 26 -14.52 0.10 -5.87
N THR A 27 -13.62 0.67 -6.63
CA THR A 27 -13.26 0.18 -7.96
C THR A 27 -11.87 -0.41 -7.92
N LYS A 28 -11.73 -1.64 -8.43
CA LYS A 28 -10.45 -2.33 -8.47
C LYS A 28 -9.58 -1.76 -9.59
N ILE A 29 -8.29 -1.59 -9.29
CA ILE A 29 -7.28 -1.26 -10.30
C ILE A 29 -6.62 -2.55 -10.72
N ARG A 30 -6.72 -2.88 -12.00
CA ARG A 30 -6.23 -4.14 -12.57
C ARG A 30 -4.72 -4.11 -12.80
N GLY A 31 -4.13 -5.29 -12.90
CA GLY A 31 -2.74 -5.42 -13.28
C GLY A 31 -1.75 -5.34 -12.12
N LEU A 32 -2.23 -5.40 -10.89
CA LEU A 32 -1.36 -5.34 -9.71
C LEU A 32 -0.34 -6.48 -9.74
N LYS A 33 0.93 -6.11 -9.65
CA LYS A 33 2.05 -7.05 -9.75
C LYS A 33 2.81 -7.19 -8.45
N THR A 34 3.15 -6.07 -7.83
CA THR A 34 3.95 -6.05 -6.60
C THR A 34 3.30 -5.14 -5.57
N THR A 35 3.25 -5.61 -4.34
CA THR A 35 2.63 -4.88 -3.24
C THR A 35 3.67 -4.48 -2.21
N PRO A 36 3.44 -3.39 -1.48
CA PRO A 36 4.38 -2.92 -0.46
C PRO A 36 4.19 -3.63 0.87
N ASP A 37 5.19 -3.48 1.73
CA ASP A 37 5.04 -3.83 3.14
C ASP A 37 4.17 -2.77 3.83
N ILE A 38 3.30 -3.22 4.72
CA ILE A 38 2.40 -2.34 5.46
C ILE A 38 2.76 -2.40 6.93
N GLY A 39 2.88 -1.23 7.54
CA GLY A 39 3.26 -1.13 8.94
C GLY A 39 4.73 -0.79 9.10
N GLY A 40 5.22 -0.90 10.31
CA GLY A 40 6.61 -0.60 10.62
C GLY A 40 6.76 -0.11 12.04
N GLU A 41 8.00 0.03 12.46
CA GLU A 41 8.30 0.50 13.79
C GLU A 41 8.29 2.03 13.84
N PRO A 42 7.79 2.62 14.94
CA PRO A 42 7.89 4.06 15.10
C PRO A 42 9.34 4.48 15.30
N ASN A 43 9.64 5.73 14.94
CA ASN A 43 10.93 6.31 15.28
C ASN A 43 11.07 6.39 16.79
N SER A 44 12.29 6.22 17.30
CA SER A 44 12.56 6.41 18.72
C SER A 44 13.28 7.72 18.93
N ILE A 45 13.03 8.32 20.09
CA ILE A 45 13.66 9.57 20.52
C ILE A 45 14.63 9.22 21.63
N ASP A 46 15.90 9.58 21.46
CA ASP A 46 16.90 9.36 22.48
C ASP A 46 16.68 10.37 23.60
N THR A 47 16.37 9.87 24.79
CA THR A 47 16.15 10.69 25.98
C THR A 47 17.31 10.62 26.98
N THR A 48 18.42 9.98 26.60
CA THR A 48 19.62 9.88 27.40
C THR A 48 20.25 11.27 27.56
N ASP A 49 20.58 11.65 28.80
CA ASP A 49 21.23 12.91 29.04
C ASP A 49 22.49 12.71 29.91
N LEU A 50 23.12 13.81 30.29
CA LEU A 50 24.37 13.75 31.09
C LEU A 50 24.17 13.19 32.49
N ASP A 51 22.97 13.25 33.02
CA ASP A 51 22.65 12.69 34.34
C ASP A 51 22.31 11.20 34.28
N ASN A 52 21.99 10.67 33.11
CA ASN A 52 21.67 9.27 32.91
C ASN A 52 22.89 8.55 32.37
N THR A 53 23.76 8.07 33.26
CA THR A 53 25.05 7.50 32.88
C THR A 53 25.06 5.96 32.77
N GLU A 54 24.04 5.30 33.27
CA GLU A 54 24.03 3.83 33.33
C GLU A 54 23.30 3.18 32.15
N PHE A 55 22.24 3.79 31.68
CA PHE A 55 21.42 3.23 30.60
C PHE A 55 21.04 4.29 29.59
N GLU A 56 21.05 3.90 28.31
CA GLU A 56 20.43 4.71 27.30
C GLU A 56 18.92 4.64 27.49
N THR A 57 18.26 5.79 27.40
CA THR A 57 16.81 5.82 27.43
C THR A 57 16.28 6.34 26.10
N ALA A 58 15.18 5.78 25.69
CA ALA A 58 14.52 6.17 24.44
C ALA A 58 13.02 6.06 24.63
N MET A 59 12.27 6.89 23.94
CA MET A 59 10.82 6.79 23.92
C MET A 59 10.33 6.74 22.48
N PRO A 60 9.18 6.08 22.23
CA PRO A 60 8.63 6.04 20.89
C PRO A 60 8.34 7.45 20.38
N GLY A 61 8.81 7.77 19.19
CA GLY A 61 8.46 8.98 18.50
C GLY A 61 7.26 8.75 17.59
N LEU A 62 7.05 9.67 16.67
CA LEU A 62 6.02 9.51 15.66
C LEU A 62 6.43 8.39 14.71
N LYS A 63 5.45 7.63 14.24
CA LYS A 63 5.70 6.63 13.20
C LYS A 63 6.16 7.35 11.94
N PRO A 64 7.17 6.80 11.23
CA PRO A 64 7.60 7.42 9.99
C PRO A 64 6.46 7.41 8.97
N VAL A 65 6.42 8.45 8.15
CA VAL A 65 5.46 8.50 7.04
C VAL A 65 5.90 7.46 6.04
N GLN A 66 5.04 6.46 5.82
CA GLN A 66 5.32 5.40 4.87
C GLN A 66 4.69 5.71 3.54
N LYS A 67 5.45 5.47 2.49
CA LYS A 67 4.95 5.56 1.13
C LYS A 67 4.73 4.14 0.63
N TYR A 68 3.52 3.83 0.24
CA TYR A 68 3.18 2.52 -0.28
C TYR A 68 3.30 2.53 -1.79
N ASP A 69 4.21 1.74 -2.32
CA ASP A 69 4.46 1.65 -3.74
C ASP A 69 3.82 0.37 -4.28
N PHE A 70 2.79 0.53 -5.09
CA PHE A 70 2.12 -0.58 -5.76
C PHE A 70 2.55 -0.61 -7.21
N GLU A 71 3.16 -1.71 -7.65
CA GLU A 71 3.60 -1.86 -9.03
C GLU A 71 2.55 -2.58 -9.85
N PHE A 72 2.32 -2.09 -11.04
CA PHE A 72 1.32 -2.62 -11.95
C PHE A 72 1.94 -2.93 -13.31
N ASN A 73 1.44 -3.98 -13.96
CA ASN A 73 1.65 -4.18 -15.38
C ASN A 73 0.67 -3.26 -16.11
N MET A 74 1.19 -2.49 -17.08
CA MET A 74 0.39 -1.48 -17.77
C MET A 74 -0.48 -2.13 -18.84
N GLU A 75 -1.77 -1.84 -18.81
CA GLU A 75 -2.68 -2.23 -19.88
C GLU A 75 -2.44 -1.34 -21.10
N ASN A 76 -2.78 -1.86 -22.29
CA ASN A 76 -2.70 -1.04 -23.49
C ASN A 76 -3.62 0.18 -23.36
N PRO A 77 -3.21 1.33 -23.86
CA PRO A 77 -4.00 2.55 -23.69
C PRO A 77 -5.42 2.41 -24.18
N SER A 78 -6.36 2.82 -23.33
CA SER A 78 -7.79 2.88 -23.64
C SER A 78 -8.46 3.78 -22.62
N ALA A 79 -9.75 4.05 -22.79
CA ALA A 79 -10.48 4.88 -21.86
C ALA A 79 -10.61 4.25 -20.47
N THR A 80 -10.46 2.92 -20.37
CA THR A 80 -10.60 2.18 -19.12
C THR A 80 -9.31 1.48 -18.68
N ALA A 81 -8.18 1.75 -19.35
CA ALA A 81 -6.90 1.15 -19.00
C ALA A 81 -6.47 1.57 -17.59
N ASN A 82 -5.75 0.68 -16.90
CA ASN A 82 -5.31 0.98 -15.54
C ASN A 82 -4.42 2.22 -15.46
N ILE A 83 -3.56 2.44 -16.45
CA ILE A 83 -2.72 3.64 -16.48
C ILE A 83 -3.56 4.91 -16.65
N LYS A 84 -4.64 4.84 -17.42
CA LYS A 84 -5.55 5.97 -17.59
C LYS A 84 -6.25 6.31 -16.27
N VAL A 85 -6.72 5.31 -15.57
CA VAL A 85 -7.34 5.47 -14.26
C VAL A 85 -6.35 6.10 -13.28
N ALA A 86 -5.13 5.54 -13.20
CA ALA A 86 -4.10 6.06 -12.30
C ALA A 86 -3.73 7.52 -12.62
N SER A 87 -3.61 7.84 -13.89
CA SER A 87 -3.31 9.21 -14.35
C SER A 87 -4.41 10.18 -13.96
N ASP A 88 -5.67 9.81 -14.15
CA ASP A 88 -6.80 10.65 -13.79
C ASP A 88 -6.87 10.91 -12.29
N LEU A 89 -6.57 9.87 -11.49
CA LEU A 89 -6.54 10.01 -10.03
C LEU A 89 -5.45 10.97 -9.58
N GLU A 90 -4.28 10.90 -10.21
CA GLU A 90 -3.19 11.84 -9.89
C GLU A 90 -3.55 13.27 -10.30
N ASP A 91 -4.10 13.45 -11.49
CA ASP A 91 -4.43 14.76 -12.02
C ASP A 91 -5.52 15.47 -11.21
N SER A 92 -6.40 14.70 -10.58
CA SER A 92 -7.47 15.26 -9.75
C SER A 92 -6.95 15.93 -8.48
N LYS A 93 -5.78 15.51 -8.00
CA LYS A 93 -5.13 16.00 -6.76
C LYS A 93 -6.00 15.84 -5.52
N LYS A 94 -6.98 14.93 -5.58
CA LYS A 94 -7.87 14.66 -4.46
C LYS A 94 -7.35 13.51 -3.61
N ASP A 95 -7.81 13.46 -2.37
CA ASP A 95 -7.60 12.32 -1.52
C ASP A 95 -8.64 11.25 -1.84
N TYR A 96 -8.20 10.00 -1.94
CA TYR A 96 -9.08 8.88 -2.19
C TYR A 96 -8.97 7.89 -1.04
N PHE A 97 -10.04 7.13 -0.83
CA PHE A 97 -10.05 6.03 0.13
C PHE A 97 -9.61 4.77 -0.58
N TRP A 98 -8.70 4.03 0.05
CA TRP A 98 -8.05 2.87 -0.54
C TRP A 98 -8.34 1.63 0.28
N LYS A 99 -8.55 0.52 -0.41
CA LYS A 99 -8.65 -0.81 0.19
C LYS A 99 -7.63 -1.71 -0.50
N TYR A 100 -6.66 -2.15 0.28
CA TYR A 100 -5.71 -3.16 -0.17
C TYR A 100 -6.07 -4.45 0.52
N THR A 101 -6.51 -5.45 -0.25
CA THR A 101 -6.96 -6.74 0.28
C THR A 101 -5.96 -7.81 -0.12
N LEU A 102 -5.41 -8.51 0.87
CA LEU A 102 -4.51 -9.62 0.63
C LEU A 102 -5.33 -10.86 0.24
N SER A 103 -4.66 -11.85 -0.36
CA SER A 103 -5.32 -13.08 -0.79
C SER A 103 -5.95 -13.88 0.36
N ASN A 104 -5.44 -13.70 1.58
CA ASN A 104 -5.98 -14.36 2.78
C ASN A 104 -7.11 -13.57 3.45
N GLY A 105 -7.51 -12.44 2.87
CA GLY A 105 -8.63 -11.65 3.38
C GLY A 105 -8.25 -10.50 4.31
N ILE A 106 -6.99 -10.36 4.66
CA ILE A 106 -6.56 -9.21 5.46
C ILE A 106 -6.79 -7.94 4.64
N LEU A 107 -7.44 -6.96 5.27
CA LEU A 107 -7.82 -5.72 4.62
C LEU A 107 -7.06 -4.55 5.24
N VAL A 108 -6.41 -3.75 4.40
CA VAL A 108 -5.74 -2.53 4.84
C VAL A 108 -6.48 -1.35 4.21
N GLN A 109 -6.95 -0.44 5.04
CA GLN A 109 -7.69 0.74 4.59
C GLN A 109 -6.93 2.00 4.96
N PHE A 110 -6.84 2.92 4.02
CA PHE A 110 -6.18 4.20 4.26
C PHE A 110 -6.68 5.23 3.26
N LYS A 111 -6.32 6.49 3.50
CA LYS A 111 -6.67 7.61 2.65
C LYS A 111 -5.38 8.23 2.12
N SER A 112 -5.34 8.55 0.84
CA SER A 112 -4.12 9.08 0.24
C SER A 112 -4.38 9.74 -1.10
N LYS A 113 -3.48 10.65 -1.49
CA LYS A 113 -3.38 11.14 -2.86
C LYS A 113 -2.56 10.17 -3.69
N VAL A 114 -2.65 10.32 -5.00
CA VAL A 114 -1.96 9.44 -5.95
C VAL A 114 -0.80 10.16 -6.63
N LYS A 115 0.33 9.49 -6.69
CA LYS A 115 1.47 9.86 -7.52
C LYS A 115 1.89 8.64 -8.32
N ASN A 116 2.23 8.82 -9.59
CA ASN A 116 2.59 7.70 -10.45
C ASN A 116 3.97 7.88 -11.04
N THR A 117 4.66 6.77 -11.25
CA THR A 117 5.94 6.73 -11.96
C THR A 117 5.82 5.69 -13.07
N ILE A 118 6.07 6.10 -14.31
CA ILE A 118 6.12 5.17 -15.44
C ILE A 118 7.49 4.51 -15.41
N LYS A 119 7.51 3.18 -15.40
CA LYS A 119 8.76 2.44 -15.28
C LYS A 119 9.51 2.38 -16.61
N GLY A 120 10.82 2.57 -16.53
CA GLY A 120 11.70 2.26 -17.64
C GLY A 120 12.04 0.77 -17.66
N GLY A 121 12.72 0.33 -18.70
CA GLY A 121 13.12 -1.06 -18.81
C GLY A 121 13.86 -1.30 -20.12
N SER A 122 14.09 -2.57 -20.41
CA SER A 122 14.78 -3.01 -21.62
C SER A 122 13.79 -3.65 -22.59
N ASN A 123 14.20 -3.84 -23.84
CA ASN A 123 13.41 -4.56 -24.82
C ASN A 123 13.01 -5.91 -24.27
N GLY A 124 11.74 -6.27 -24.43
CA GLY A 124 11.19 -7.53 -23.95
C GLY A 124 10.53 -7.44 -22.59
N ASP A 125 10.79 -6.36 -21.84
CA ASP A 125 10.10 -6.13 -20.57
C ASP A 125 8.67 -5.67 -20.85
N LEU A 126 7.76 -6.03 -19.94
CA LEU A 126 6.40 -5.48 -19.99
C LEU A 126 6.43 -4.03 -19.53
N ASN A 127 5.61 -3.21 -20.17
CA ASN A 127 5.42 -1.85 -19.67
C ASN A 127 4.74 -1.90 -18.32
N GLY A 128 5.15 -1.02 -17.43
CA GLY A 128 4.61 -0.97 -16.09
C GLY A 128 4.62 0.42 -15.52
N PHE A 129 3.93 0.59 -14.41
CA PHE A 129 3.96 1.84 -13.65
C PHE A 129 3.85 1.53 -12.16
N THR A 130 4.28 2.48 -11.36
CA THR A 130 4.20 2.37 -9.90
C THR A 130 3.31 3.48 -9.38
N MET A 131 2.31 3.12 -8.57
CA MET A 131 1.49 4.10 -7.85
C MET A 131 2.07 4.28 -6.46
N HIS A 132 2.36 5.53 -6.12
CA HIS A 132 2.88 5.90 -4.80
C HIS A 132 1.74 6.48 -3.98
N LEU A 133 1.42 5.82 -2.89
CA LEU A 133 0.34 6.24 -2.00
C LEU A 133 0.92 6.51 -0.62
N THR A 134 0.84 7.76 -0.18
CA THR A 134 1.30 8.15 1.15
C THR A 134 0.08 8.31 2.05
N PRO A 135 -0.14 7.39 3.00
CA PRO A 135 -1.33 7.45 3.84
C PRO A 135 -1.39 8.72 4.66
N ILE A 136 -2.59 9.25 4.80
CA ILE A 136 -2.89 10.35 5.72
C ILE A 136 -3.37 9.70 7.01
N GLY A 137 -2.55 9.80 8.05
CA GLY A 137 -2.82 9.12 9.31
C GLY A 137 -2.42 7.66 9.27
N GLU A 138 -2.80 6.91 10.29
CA GLU A 138 -2.44 5.50 10.42
C GLU A 138 -3.41 4.61 9.64
N PRO A 139 -2.89 3.69 8.81
CA PRO A 139 -3.75 2.74 8.10
C PRO A 139 -4.50 1.84 9.08
N GLU A 140 -5.73 1.50 8.73
CA GLU A 140 -6.55 0.58 9.50
C GLU A 140 -6.39 -0.83 8.92
N ILE A 141 -5.97 -1.76 9.76
CA ILE A 141 -5.77 -3.16 9.35
C ILE A 141 -6.84 -4.02 10.00
N THR A 142 -7.61 -4.71 9.16
CA THR A 142 -8.65 -5.64 9.62
C THR A 142 -8.24 -7.06 9.29
N ILE A 143 -8.16 -7.89 10.32
CA ILE A 143 -7.79 -9.29 10.17
C ILE A 143 -9.06 -10.12 10.36
N PRO A 144 -9.47 -10.93 9.35
CA PRO A 144 -10.64 -11.78 9.49
C PRO A 144 -10.47 -12.76 10.67
N ALA A 145 -11.58 -13.05 11.36
CA ALA A 145 -11.54 -13.96 12.49
C ALA A 145 -11.15 -15.38 12.06
N GLY A 146 -11.46 -15.76 10.85
CA GLY A 146 -11.24 -17.10 10.37
C GLY A 146 -12.26 -18.08 10.93
N GLU A 147 -12.07 -19.34 10.64
CA GLU A 147 -12.94 -20.41 11.12
C GLU A 147 -12.16 -21.49 11.80
#